data_1a91bc2b1552ebdea7b5546b97fdcee5
#
_entry.id   1a91bc2b1552ebdea7b5546b97fdcee5
#
_cell.length_a   1.000
_cell.length_b   1.000
_cell.length_c   1.000
_cell.angle_alpha   90.00
_cell.angle_beta   90.00
_cell.angle_gamma   90.00
#
_symmetry.space_group_name_H-M   'P 1'
#
loop_
_entity.id
_entity.type
_entity.pdbx_description
1 polymer ?
#
loop_
_entity_poly.entity_id
_entity_poly.type
_entity_poly.pdbx_seq_one_letter_code
_entity_poly.pdbx_strand_id
1 'polypeptide(L)' 'MSFAQHLYQLVDIIANYAVKDHYTDNGADFDQLEEIKRVAKDLSKYSHDYEDVYSYAEEVQEYIMNKSNGERK' A
#
# COMPACT_ATOMS: atom_id res chain seq x y z
N MET A 1 -15.92 5.76 11.93
CA MET A 1 -14.97 5.22 10.93
C MET A 1 -14.37 3.93 11.45
N SER A 2 -14.38 2.89 10.64
CA SER A 2 -13.81 1.61 11.05
C SER A 2 -12.29 1.62 10.91
N PHE A 3 -11.64 0.69 11.60
CA PHE A 3 -10.20 0.54 11.48
C PHE A 3 -9.80 0.14 10.06
N ALA A 4 -10.62 -0.68 9.40
CA ALA A 4 -10.37 -1.04 8.00
C ALA A 4 -10.37 0.19 7.10
N GLN A 5 -11.33 1.09 7.29
CA GLN A 5 -11.36 2.34 6.53
C GLN A 5 -10.13 3.20 6.81
N HIS A 6 -9.71 3.24 8.05
CA HIS A 6 -8.52 3.99 8.42
C HIS A 6 -7.28 3.46 7.69
N LEU A 7 -7.11 2.14 7.67
CA LEU A 7 -6.01 1.51 6.95
C LEU A 7 -6.09 1.77 5.44
N TYR A 8 -7.30 1.69 4.89
CA TYR A 8 -7.52 1.95 3.47
C TYR A 8 -7.09 3.38 3.12
N GLN A 9 -7.46 4.33 3.98
CA GLN A 9 -7.07 5.73 3.76
C GLN A 9 -5.56 5.92 3.83
N LEU A 10 -4.89 5.20 4.73
CA LEU A 10 -3.43 5.28 4.81
C LEU A 10 -2.79 4.77 3.53
N VAL A 11 -3.28 3.68 2.99
CA VAL A 11 -2.78 3.15 1.71
C VAL A 11 -3.03 4.16 0.60
N ASP A 12 -4.19 4.79 0.60
CA ASP A 12 -4.55 5.78 -0.41
C ASP A 12 -3.62 7.00 -0.37
N ILE A 13 -3.28 7.45 0.83
CA ILE A 13 -2.34 8.56 1.00
C ILE A 13 -0.97 8.18 0.44
N ILE A 14 -0.50 6.99 0.76
CA ILE A 14 0.78 6.50 0.25
C ILE A 14 0.75 6.38 -1.27
N ALA A 15 -0.36 5.86 -1.81
CA ALA A 15 -0.53 5.73 -3.25
C ALA A 15 -0.45 7.07 -3.96
N ASN A 16 -1.12 8.08 -3.40
CA ASN A 16 -1.09 9.42 -3.96
C ASN A 16 0.32 10.02 -3.94
N TYR A 17 1.05 9.76 -2.87
CA TYR A 17 2.44 10.21 -2.77
C TYR A 17 3.30 9.55 -3.84
N ALA A 18 3.16 8.25 -4.01
CA ALA A 18 3.95 7.51 -4.98
C ALA A 18 3.67 7.95 -6.41
N VAL A 19 2.43 8.36 -6.69
CA VAL A 19 2.05 8.82 -8.02
C VAL A 19 2.51 10.25 -8.29
N LYS A 20 2.36 11.13 -7.30
CA LYS A 20 2.63 12.56 -7.48
C LYS A 20 4.10 12.91 -7.38
N ASP A 21 4.80 12.29 -6.44
CA ASP A 21 6.19 12.61 -6.21
C ASP A 21 7.07 11.81 -7.16
N HIS A 22 7.98 12.49 -7.78
CA HIS A 22 8.91 11.87 -8.71
C HIS A 22 10.19 11.39 -8.02
N TYR A 23 10.15 11.29 -6.70
CA TYR A 23 11.33 10.80 -6.00
C TYR A 23 11.54 9.31 -6.31
N THR A 24 12.80 8.94 -6.33
CA THR A 24 13.19 7.60 -6.76
C THR A 24 13.24 6.58 -5.63
N ASP A 25 13.27 7.06 -4.39
CA ASP A 25 13.39 6.19 -3.21
C ASP A 25 12.03 6.04 -2.53
N ASN A 26 11.36 4.95 -2.83
CA ASN A 26 10.08 4.60 -2.23
C ASN A 26 10.21 3.46 -1.21
N GLY A 27 11.44 3.21 -0.74
CA GLY A 27 11.68 2.10 0.18
C GLY A 27 10.87 2.19 1.46
N ALA A 28 10.80 3.39 2.04
CA ALA A 28 10.04 3.60 3.27
C ALA A 28 8.55 3.37 3.05
N ASP A 29 8.02 3.83 1.92
CA ASP A 29 6.62 3.62 1.58
C ASP A 29 6.32 2.15 1.35
N PHE A 30 7.22 1.45 0.68
CA PHE A 30 7.08 0.02 0.44
C PHE A 30 7.02 -0.75 1.76
N ASP A 31 7.90 -0.41 2.68
CA ASP A 31 7.94 -1.06 4.00
C ASP A 31 6.67 -0.76 4.80
N GLN A 32 6.17 0.46 4.71
CA GLN A 32 4.94 0.84 5.38
C GLN A 32 3.76 0.03 4.84
N LEU A 33 3.70 -0.15 3.53
CA LEU A 33 2.65 -0.95 2.90
C LEU A 33 2.76 -2.42 3.31
N GLU A 34 3.98 -2.92 3.47
CA GLU A 34 4.20 -4.28 3.92
C GLU A 34 3.64 -4.49 5.32
N GLU A 35 3.85 -3.53 6.21
CA GLU A 35 3.28 -3.55 7.56
C GLU A 35 1.76 -3.56 7.51
N ILE A 36 1.18 -2.68 6.69
CA ILE A 36 -0.28 -2.61 6.55
C ILE A 36 -0.83 -3.94 6.03
N LYS A 37 -0.15 -4.55 5.06
CA LYS A 37 -0.55 -5.83 4.51
C LYS A 37 -0.56 -6.91 5.59
N ARG A 38 0.46 -6.93 6.43
CA ARG A 38 0.56 -7.91 7.50
C ARG A 38 -0.61 -7.78 8.46
N VAL A 39 -0.90 -6.56 8.89
CA VAL A 39 -2.01 -6.30 9.81
C VAL A 39 -3.34 -6.66 9.14
N ALA A 40 -3.52 -6.24 7.90
CA ALA A 40 -4.75 -6.51 7.17
C ALA A 40 -4.98 -8.01 6.97
N LYS A 41 -3.93 -8.73 6.64
CA LYS A 41 -4.04 -10.18 6.47
C LYS A 41 -4.46 -10.86 7.77
N ASP A 42 -3.88 -10.43 8.87
CA ASP A 42 -4.21 -11.00 10.18
C ASP A 42 -5.66 -10.72 10.56
N LEU A 43 -6.14 -9.52 10.26
CA LEU A 43 -7.49 -9.10 10.60
C LEU A 43 -8.54 -9.57 9.59
N SER A 44 -8.13 -10.02 8.42
CA SER A 44 -9.07 -10.44 7.38
C SER A 44 -9.91 -11.64 7.79
N LYS A 45 -9.44 -12.42 8.75
CA LYS A 45 -10.22 -13.53 9.30
C LYS A 45 -11.43 -13.05 10.10
N TYR A 46 -11.48 -11.78 10.46
CA TYR A 46 -12.59 -11.20 11.20
C TYR A 46 -13.54 -10.42 10.31
N SER A 47 -13.04 -9.87 9.19
CA SER A 47 -13.85 -9.05 8.31
C SER A 47 -13.25 -9.02 6.90
N HIS A 48 -14.13 -9.11 5.91
CA HIS A 48 -13.71 -9.03 4.50
C HIS A 48 -13.19 -7.65 4.12
N ASP A 49 -13.52 -6.63 4.91
CA ASP A 49 -13.03 -5.27 4.64
C ASP A 49 -11.51 -5.21 4.62
N TYR A 50 -10.87 -6.04 5.42
CA TYR A 50 -9.39 -6.08 5.48
C TYR A 50 -8.78 -6.73 4.25
N GLU A 51 -9.54 -7.57 3.55
CA GLU A 51 -9.07 -8.13 2.29
C GLU A 51 -8.90 -7.05 1.23
N ASP A 52 -9.82 -6.09 1.21
CA ASP A 52 -9.73 -4.95 0.28
C ASP A 52 -8.50 -4.10 0.60
N VAL A 53 -8.22 -3.88 1.88
CA VAL A 53 -7.03 -3.14 2.31
C VAL A 53 -5.78 -3.86 1.82
N TYR A 54 -5.71 -5.17 2.00
CA TYR A 54 -4.57 -5.98 1.58
C TYR A 54 -4.36 -5.87 0.08
N SER A 55 -5.43 -6.05 -0.69
CA SER A 55 -5.35 -6.01 -2.15
C SER A 55 -4.87 -4.65 -2.64
N TYR A 56 -5.39 -3.58 -2.06
CA TYR A 56 -5.00 -2.24 -2.45
C TYR A 56 -3.53 -1.98 -2.12
N ALA A 57 -3.09 -2.35 -0.93
CA ALA A 57 -1.69 -2.19 -0.55
C ALA A 57 -0.76 -2.96 -1.48
N GLU A 58 -1.17 -4.17 -1.87
CA GLU A 58 -0.38 -4.97 -2.81
C GLU A 58 -0.28 -4.31 -4.17
N GLU A 59 -1.38 -3.76 -4.66
CA GLU A 59 -1.39 -3.04 -5.94
C GLU A 59 -0.45 -1.84 -5.91
N VAL A 60 -0.45 -1.10 -4.81
CA VAL A 60 0.41 0.07 -4.67
C VAL A 60 1.87 -0.36 -4.63
N GLN A 61 2.17 -1.46 -3.94
CA GLN A 61 3.53 -2.00 -3.91
C GLN A 61 4.00 -2.39 -5.32
N GLU A 62 3.14 -3.02 -6.08
CA GLU A 62 3.46 -3.40 -7.46
C GLU A 62 3.72 -2.16 -8.31
N TYR A 63 2.92 -1.13 -8.13
CA TYR A 63 3.12 0.12 -8.85
C TYR A 63 4.49 0.72 -8.55
N ILE A 64 4.86 0.74 -7.28
CA ILE A 64 6.16 1.27 -6.87
C ILE A 64 7.30 0.46 -7.49
N MET A 65 7.20 -0.85 -7.46
CA MET A 65 8.20 -1.73 -8.04
C MET A 65 8.33 -1.54 -9.54
N ASN A 66 7.21 -1.46 -10.23
CA ASN A 66 7.21 -1.29 -11.68
C ASN A 66 7.77 0.07 -12.09
N LYS A 67 7.43 1.10 -11.31
CA LYS A 67 7.96 2.44 -11.56
C LYS A 67 9.48 2.45 -11.42
N SER A 68 9.98 1.82 -10.37
CA SER A 68 11.41 1.73 -10.13
C SER A 68 12.13 0.97 -11.24
N ASN A 69 11.54 -0.14 -11.69
CA ASN A 69 12.09 -0.94 -12.78
C ASN A 69 12.05 -0.18 -14.10
N GLY A 70 11.01 0.60 -14.34
CA GLY A 70 10.88 1.39 -15.54
C GLY A 70 11.95 2.46 -15.66
N GLU A 71 12.36 3.02 -14.53
CA GLU A 71 13.37 4.07 -14.50
C GLU A 71 14.77 3.55 -14.81
N ARG A 72 14.97 2.27 -14.75
CA ARG A 72 16.28 1.68 -15.00
C ARG A 72 16.64 1.60 -16.48
N LYS A 73 15.68 1.86 -17.32
CA LYS A 73 15.96 1.91 -18.76
C LYS A 73 16.67 3.21 -19.16
#